data_017ee4d044942afbccf7e36b073c988b
#
_entry.id   017ee4d044942afbccf7e36b073c988b
#
_cell.length_a   1.000
_cell.length_b   1.000
_cell.length_c   1.000
_cell.angle_alpha   90.00
_cell.angle_beta   90.00
_cell.angle_gamma   90.00
#
_symmetry.space_group_name_H-M   'P 1'
#
loop_
_entity.id
_entity.type
_entity.pdbx_description
1 polymer ?
#
loop_
_entity_poly.entity_id
_entity_poly.type
_entity_poly.pdbx_seq_one_letter_code
_entity_poly.pdbx_strand_id
1 'polypeptide(L)'
;MGELSVRELPLFPLPEVVLFPQEVLPLHIFESRYRIMLQSVLESDSMFGVIKWDPTTKSMANVGCCAQIIKHQTAEDGRSNIITLGQQRFQVLEVTRSTPFCSAMVSWISDENIDDFQKLDSLKDSVKEALSDVINLTSKLTLSLIHI
;
A
#
# COMPACT_ATOMS: atom_id res chain seq x y z
N MET A 1 -25.14 -8.49 -4.05
CA MET A 1 -24.93 -8.58 -5.45
C MET A 1 -23.54 -8.90 -5.80
N GLY A 2 -23.40 -9.84 -6.68
CA GLY A 2 -22.15 -10.45 -6.94
C GLY A 2 -21.30 -9.84 -8.05
N GLU A 3 -21.36 -8.56 -8.29
CA GLU A 3 -20.44 -7.98 -9.25
C GLU A 3 -19.06 -7.92 -8.64
N LEU A 4 -18.15 -8.70 -9.25
CA LEU A 4 -16.74 -8.63 -8.89
C LEU A 4 -16.17 -7.32 -9.41
N SER A 5 -15.71 -6.47 -8.50
CA SER A 5 -14.98 -5.28 -8.87
C SER A 5 -13.53 -5.70 -9.09
N VAL A 6 -13.07 -5.59 -10.32
CA VAL A 6 -11.75 -6.05 -10.74
C VAL A 6 -10.99 -4.89 -11.37
N ARG A 7 -9.70 -4.79 -11.10
CA ARG A 7 -8.83 -3.83 -11.77
C ARG A 7 -7.41 -4.35 -11.83
N GLU A 8 -6.61 -3.76 -12.71
CA GLU A 8 -5.16 -3.96 -12.67
C GLU A 8 -4.55 -3.02 -11.64
N LEU A 9 -3.68 -3.54 -10.81
CA LEU A 9 -3.07 -2.79 -9.71
C LEU A 9 -1.57 -3.07 -9.68
N PRO A 10 -0.71 -2.04 -9.62
CA PRO A 10 0.71 -2.24 -9.35
C PRO A 10 0.88 -2.84 -7.96
N LEU A 11 1.79 -3.79 -7.82
CA LEU A 11 2.01 -4.49 -6.56
C LEU A 11 3.40 -4.21 -6.01
N PHE A 12 3.46 -4.05 -4.71
CA PHE A 12 4.69 -3.86 -3.98
C PHE A 12 4.87 -5.03 -3.00
N PRO A 13 5.61 -6.08 -3.40
CA PRO A 13 5.85 -7.21 -2.51
C PRO A 13 6.84 -6.81 -1.41
N LEU A 14 6.45 -7.02 -0.17
CA LEU A 14 7.27 -6.68 0.98
C LEU A 14 7.41 -7.88 1.92
N PRO A 15 8.65 -8.27 2.27
CA PRO A 15 8.85 -9.27 3.31
C PRO A 15 8.53 -8.65 4.67
N GLU A 16 8.00 -9.41 5.59
CA GLU A 16 7.79 -9.00 6.98
C GLU A 16 6.84 -7.82 7.20
N VAL A 17 6.17 -7.34 6.15
CA VAL A 17 5.21 -6.23 6.28
C VAL A 17 3.83 -6.70 5.86
N VAL A 18 2.85 -6.44 6.71
CA VAL A 18 1.44 -6.68 6.42
C VAL A 18 0.70 -5.37 6.66
N LEU A 19 -0.02 -4.90 5.65
CA LEU A 19 -0.82 -3.69 5.74
C LEU A 19 -2.28 -4.07 5.93
N PHE A 20 -2.93 -3.39 6.87
CA PHE A 20 -4.37 -3.55 7.10
C PHE A 20 -5.11 -2.28 6.68
N PRO A 21 -6.42 -2.40 6.35
CA PRO A 21 -7.23 -1.23 6.08
C PRO A 21 -7.16 -0.20 7.21
N GLN A 22 -7.08 1.07 6.87
CA GLN A 22 -6.99 2.20 7.78
C GLN A 22 -5.66 2.32 8.53
N GLU A 23 -4.69 1.48 8.20
CA GLU A 23 -3.35 1.53 8.79
C GLU A 23 -2.45 2.44 7.97
N VAL A 24 -1.59 3.20 8.65
CA VAL A 24 -0.62 4.07 8.00
C VAL A 24 0.70 3.33 7.84
N LEU A 25 1.26 3.39 6.64
CA LEU A 25 2.53 2.73 6.33
C LEU A 25 3.47 3.73 5.65
N PRO A 26 4.52 4.19 6.35
CA PRO A 26 5.55 5.03 5.73
C PRO A 26 6.59 4.16 5.03
N LEU A 27 6.99 4.58 3.83
CA LEU A 27 7.93 3.83 3.00
C LEU A 27 9.01 4.76 2.47
N HIS A 28 10.23 4.24 2.37
CA HIS A 28 11.34 4.91 1.71
C HIS A 28 11.66 4.16 0.41
N ILE A 29 11.46 4.82 -0.71
CA ILE A 29 11.58 4.22 -2.05
C ILE A 29 12.91 4.64 -2.66
N PHE A 30 13.80 3.67 -2.92
CA PHE A 30 15.12 3.96 -3.50
C PHE A 30 15.46 3.07 -4.69
N GLU A 31 14.89 1.87 -4.79
CA GLU A 31 15.17 0.98 -5.93
C GLU A 31 14.54 1.51 -7.21
N SER A 32 15.26 1.41 -8.32
CA SER A 32 14.85 1.94 -9.61
C SER A 32 13.47 1.45 -10.05
N ARG A 33 13.20 0.16 -9.89
CA ARG A 33 11.90 -0.43 -10.30
C ARG A 33 10.74 0.16 -9.51
N TYR A 34 10.93 0.44 -8.24
CA TYR A 34 9.88 1.02 -7.40
C TYR A 34 9.77 2.53 -7.57
N ARG A 35 10.86 3.18 -7.97
CA ARG A 35 10.79 4.58 -8.37
C ARG A 35 9.97 4.75 -9.64
N ILE A 36 10.11 3.85 -10.60
CA ILE A 36 9.29 3.81 -11.82
C ILE A 36 7.83 3.56 -11.46
N MET A 37 7.58 2.59 -10.60
CA MET A 37 6.22 2.29 -10.12
C MET A 37 5.60 3.50 -9.44
N LEU A 38 6.33 4.14 -8.56
CA LEU A 38 5.85 5.31 -7.83
C LEU A 38 5.45 6.44 -8.78
N GLN A 39 6.28 6.73 -9.78
CA GLN A 39 5.97 7.74 -10.76
C GLN A 39 4.68 7.41 -11.52
N SER A 40 4.54 6.17 -11.95
CA SER A 40 3.33 5.70 -12.64
C SER A 40 2.09 5.81 -11.76
N VAL A 41 2.21 5.46 -10.49
CA VAL A 41 1.11 5.51 -9.52
C VAL A 41 0.70 6.96 -9.25
N LEU A 42 1.66 7.86 -9.08
CA LEU A 42 1.37 9.27 -8.82
C LEU A 42 0.71 9.96 -10.02
N GLU A 43 0.98 9.50 -11.22
CA GLU A 43 0.34 10.01 -12.43
C GLU A 43 -1.08 9.47 -12.63
N SER A 44 -1.49 8.49 -11.86
CA SER A 44 -2.85 7.93 -11.93
C SER A 44 -3.64 8.26 -10.65
N ASP A 45 -4.03 7.27 -9.89
CA ASP A 45 -4.91 7.47 -8.73
C ASP A 45 -4.18 7.41 -7.39
N SER A 46 -2.86 7.35 -7.40
CA SER A 46 -2.00 7.27 -6.21
C SER A 46 -2.26 6.01 -5.37
N MET A 47 -2.70 4.93 -6.00
CA MET A 47 -2.96 3.65 -5.32
C MET A 47 -2.10 2.53 -5.89
N PHE A 48 -1.60 1.69 -5.00
CA PHE A 48 -0.89 0.47 -5.35
C PHE A 48 -1.18 -0.60 -4.28
N GLY A 49 -0.84 -1.84 -4.57
CA GLY A 49 -1.08 -2.94 -3.63
C GLY A 49 0.15 -3.29 -2.83
N VAL A 50 0.03 -3.36 -1.52
CA VAL A 50 1.04 -3.92 -0.64
C VAL A 50 0.69 -5.38 -0.39
N ILE A 51 1.62 -6.28 -0.68
CA ILE A 51 1.39 -7.71 -0.56
C ILE A 51 2.60 -8.38 0.07
N LYS A 52 2.35 -9.36 0.92
CA LYS A 52 3.42 -10.05 1.63
C LYS A 52 4.22 -10.94 0.67
N TRP A 53 5.53 -10.81 0.74
CA TRP A 53 6.48 -11.67 0.03
C TRP A 53 7.09 -12.66 1.01
N ASP A 54 7.05 -13.94 0.64
CA ASP A 54 7.72 -14.99 1.42
C ASP A 54 9.07 -15.31 0.77
N PRO A 55 10.20 -14.93 1.40
CA PRO A 55 11.52 -15.20 0.83
C PRO A 55 11.89 -16.67 0.86
N THR A 56 11.27 -17.47 1.71
CA THR A 56 11.53 -18.91 1.79
C THR A 56 10.97 -19.65 0.59
N THR A 57 9.71 -19.38 0.25
CA THR A 57 9.04 -19.99 -0.90
C THR A 57 9.21 -19.18 -2.18
N LYS A 58 9.75 -17.95 -2.07
CA LYS A 58 9.92 -17.00 -3.17
C LYS A 58 8.60 -16.74 -3.90
N SER A 59 7.56 -16.50 -3.12
CA SER A 59 6.22 -16.28 -3.65
C SER A 59 5.49 -15.18 -2.89
N MET A 60 4.51 -14.59 -3.57
CA MET A 60 3.61 -13.62 -2.96
C MET A 60 2.42 -14.32 -2.32
N ALA A 61 1.88 -13.71 -1.29
CA ALA A 61 0.58 -14.10 -0.75
C ALA A 61 -0.51 -13.91 -1.82
N ASN A 62 -1.66 -14.52 -1.59
CA ASN A 62 -2.80 -14.37 -2.51
C ASN A 62 -3.65 -13.15 -2.22
N VAL A 63 -3.50 -12.58 -1.04
CA VAL A 63 -4.28 -11.44 -0.56
C VAL A 63 -3.34 -10.35 -0.10
N GLY A 64 -3.64 -9.12 -0.48
CA GLY A 64 -2.91 -7.94 -0.06
C GLY A 64 -3.86 -6.82 0.31
N CYS A 65 -3.30 -5.64 0.55
CA CYS A 65 -4.08 -4.45 0.90
C CYS A 65 -3.69 -3.29 -0.02
N CYS A 66 -4.68 -2.62 -0.57
CA CYS A 66 -4.46 -1.42 -1.35
C CYS A 66 -3.94 -0.30 -0.44
N ALA A 67 -2.94 0.41 -0.91
CA ALA A 67 -2.37 1.55 -0.21
C ALA A 67 -2.55 2.80 -1.06
N GLN A 68 -3.09 3.85 -0.46
CA GLN A 68 -3.19 5.15 -1.09
C GLN A 68 -2.07 6.06 -0.60
N ILE A 69 -1.36 6.67 -1.52
CA ILE A 69 -0.32 7.64 -1.17
C ILE A 69 -1.00 8.93 -0.73
N ILE A 70 -0.81 9.30 0.53
CA ILE A 70 -1.41 10.52 1.09
C ILE A 70 -0.41 11.66 1.20
N LYS A 71 0.88 11.33 1.16
CA LYS A 71 1.95 12.33 1.17
C LYS A 71 3.20 11.73 0.54
N HIS A 72 3.92 12.54 -0.23
CA HIS A 72 5.20 12.11 -0.78
C HIS A 72 6.17 13.28 -0.82
N GLN A 73 7.45 12.95 -0.73
CA GLN A 73 8.53 13.91 -0.85
C GLN A 73 9.68 13.24 -1.59
N THR A 74 10.06 13.82 -2.71
CA THR A 74 11.14 13.29 -3.55
C THR A 74 12.40 14.13 -3.34
N ALA A 75 13.51 13.46 -3.05
CA ALA A 75 14.81 14.09 -2.89
C ALA A 75 15.47 14.33 -4.26
N GLU A 76 16.53 15.13 -4.27
CA GLU A 76 17.25 15.49 -5.50
C GLU A 76 17.85 14.26 -6.21
N ASP A 77 18.22 13.24 -5.44
CA ASP A 77 18.78 11.99 -6.00
C ASP A 77 17.70 11.04 -6.53
N GLY A 78 16.42 11.41 -6.45
CA GLY A 78 15.32 10.62 -6.95
C GLY A 78 14.73 9.65 -5.94
N ARG A 79 15.29 9.55 -4.74
CA ARG A 79 14.68 8.75 -3.67
C ARG A 79 13.44 9.46 -3.15
N SER A 80 12.46 8.70 -2.71
CA SER A 80 11.21 9.26 -2.22
C SER A 80 10.83 8.67 -0.88
N ASN A 81 10.33 9.54 -0.02
CA ASN A 81 9.63 9.14 1.20
C ASN A 81 8.15 9.30 0.94
N ILE A 82 7.38 8.25 1.19
CA ILE A 82 5.93 8.31 1.00
C ILE A 82 5.24 7.85 2.27
N ILE A 83 4.06 8.39 2.48
CA ILE A 83 3.17 7.96 3.55
C ILE A 83 1.92 7.42 2.88
N THR A 84 1.58 6.19 3.22
CA THR A 84 0.43 5.51 2.63
C THR A 84 -0.60 5.17 3.69
N LEU A 85 -1.84 5.10 3.26
CA LEU A 85 -2.98 4.69 4.09
C LEU A 85 -3.60 3.44 3.49
N GLY A 86 -3.71 2.38 4.30
CA GLY A 86 -4.36 1.16 3.87
C GLY A 86 -5.82 1.39 3.54
N GLN A 87 -6.22 0.88 2.40
CA GLN A 87 -7.59 0.98 1.90
C GLN A 87 -8.23 -0.41 1.95
N GLN A 88 -8.82 -0.85 0.87
CA GLN A 88 -9.51 -2.12 0.82
C GLN A 88 -8.53 -3.26 0.54
N ARG A 89 -8.77 -4.42 1.12
CA ARG A 89 -8.03 -5.63 0.80
C ARG A 89 -8.44 -6.15 -0.57
N PHE A 90 -7.54 -6.89 -1.19
CA PHE A 90 -7.78 -7.47 -2.51
C PHE A 90 -7.25 -8.89 -2.58
N GLN A 91 -7.80 -9.66 -3.51
CA GLN A 91 -7.30 -10.98 -3.88
C GLN A 91 -6.63 -10.88 -5.25
N VAL A 92 -5.44 -11.46 -5.38
CA VAL A 92 -4.74 -11.54 -6.66
C VAL A 92 -5.39 -12.61 -7.51
N LEU A 93 -5.81 -12.23 -8.71
CA LEU A 93 -6.37 -13.15 -9.69
C LEU A 93 -5.32 -13.64 -10.67
N GLU A 94 -4.52 -12.73 -11.21
CA GLU A 94 -3.53 -13.05 -12.21
C GLU A 94 -2.46 -11.96 -12.24
N VAL A 95 -1.19 -12.37 -12.26
CA VAL A 95 -0.08 -11.43 -12.45
C VAL A 95 -0.01 -11.09 -13.95
N THR A 96 -0.11 -9.80 -14.26
CA THR A 96 -0.14 -9.31 -15.63
C THR A 96 1.21 -8.79 -16.11
N ARG A 97 2.07 -8.38 -15.16
CA ARG A 97 3.39 -7.84 -15.48
C ARG A 97 4.36 -8.16 -14.34
N SER A 98 5.59 -8.52 -14.69
CA SER A 98 6.63 -8.79 -13.70
C SER A 98 7.73 -7.74 -13.70
N THR A 99 7.92 -7.03 -14.81
CA THR A 99 8.98 -6.02 -14.96
C THR A 99 8.44 -4.78 -15.67
N PRO A 100 8.94 -3.59 -15.37
CA PRO A 100 9.95 -3.24 -14.37
C PRO A 100 9.47 -3.39 -12.93
N PHE A 101 8.17 -3.50 -12.71
CA PHE A 101 7.55 -3.78 -11.42
C PHE A 101 6.36 -4.72 -11.63
N CYS A 102 5.93 -5.36 -10.57
CA CYS A 102 4.83 -6.31 -10.63
C CYS A 102 3.49 -5.59 -10.73
N SER A 103 2.62 -6.08 -11.62
CA SER A 103 1.21 -5.67 -11.68
C SER A 103 0.35 -6.92 -11.77
N ALA A 104 -0.86 -6.83 -11.30
CA ALA A 104 -1.79 -7.97 -11.32
C ALA A 104 -3.23 -7.49 -11.45
N MET A 105 -4.06 -8.35 -12.03
CA MET A 105 -5.50 -8.20 -11.91
C MET A 105 -5.91 -8.64 -10.51
N VAL A 106 -6.63 -7.79 -9.83
CA VAL A 106 -7.07 -8.04 -8.45
C VAL A 106 -8.57 -7.86 -8.34
N SER A 107 -9.15 -8.58 -7.40
CA SER A 107 -10.55 -8.47 -7.02
C SER A 107 -10.64 -7.90 -5.61
N TRP A 108 -11.47 -6.88 -5.42
CA TRP A 108 -11.66 -6.28 -4.12
C TRP A 108 -12.39 -7.24 -3.19
N ILE A 109 -11.90 -7.37 -1.97
CA ILE A 109 -12.56 -8.15 -0.93
C ILE A 109 -13.51 -7.24 -0.19
N SER A 110 -14.80 -7.59 -0.23
CA SER A 110 -15.83 -6.86 0.47
C SER A 110 -16.00 -7.44 1.87
N ASP A 111 -15.95 -6.58 2.85
CA ASP A 111 -16.19 -6.97 4.23
C ASP A 111 -17.63 -6.64 4.56
N GLU A 112 -18.50 -7.65 4.51
CA GLU A 112 -19.95 -7.47 4.67
C GLU A 112 -20.44 -7.57 6.11
N ASN A 113 -19.53 -7.53 7.08
CA ASN A 113 -19.89 -7.74 8.47
C ASN A 113 -20.38 -6.45 9.11
N ILE A 114 -21.62 -6.48 9.59
CA ILE A 114 -22.26 -5.30 10.20
C ILE A 114 -21.50 -4.80 11.43
N ASP A 115 -20.87 -5.70 12.17
CA ASP A 115 -20.05 -5.33 13.33
C ASP A 115 -18.86 -4.45 12.95
N ASP A 116 -18.46 -4.47 11.70
CA ASP A 116 -17.37 -3.66 11.21
C ASP A 116 -17.70 -2.18 11.09
N PHE A 117 -18.99 -1.81 11.04
CA PHE A 117 -19.36 -0.40 11.00
C PHE A 117 -18.93 0.35 12.26
N GLN A 118 -19.11 -0.25 13.44
CA GLN A 118 -18.65 0.36 14.69
C GLN A 118 -17.13 0.41 14.78
N LYS A 119 -16.47 -0.65 14.30
CA LYS A 119 -15.02 -0.68 14.24
C LYS A 119 -14.47 0.36 13.25
N LEU A 120 -15.17 0.57 12.13
CA LEU A 120 -14.78 1.56 11.13
C LEU A 120 -14.79 2.97 11.69
N ASP A 121 -15.79 3.33 12.48
CA ASP A 121 -15.85 4.66 13.11
C ASP A 121 -14.70 4.86 14.09
N SER A 122 -14.39 3.87 14.91
CA SER A 122 -13.27 3.91 15.82
C SER A 122 -11.94 4.00 15.07
N LEU A 123 -11.81 3.26 13.97
CA LEU A 123 -10.59 3.27 13.16
C LEU A 123 -10.40 4.60 12.43
N LYS A 124 -11.48 5.26 11.99
CA LYS A 124 -11.38 6.58 11.36
C LYS A 124 -10.81 7.61 12.32
N ASP A 125 -11.25 7.61 13.57
CA ASP A 125 -10.73 8.51 14.59
C ASP A 125 -9.24 8.20 14.88
N SER A 126 -8.89 6.93 14.98
CA SER A 126 -7.50 6.51 15.19
C SER A 126 -6.61 6.91 14.01
N VAL A 127 -7.12 6.83 12.80
CA VAL A 127 -6.37 7.23 11.61
C VAL A 127 -6.12 8.74 11.60
N LYS A 128 -7.10 9.55 11.99
CA LYS A 128 -6.91 11.00 12.09
C LYS A 128 -5.81 11.36 13.07
N GLU A 129 -5.77 10.72 14.22
CA GLU A 129 -4.72 10.91 15.21
C GLU A 129 -3.36 10.46 14.67
N ALA A 130 -3.31 9.29 14.04
CA ALA A 130 -2.08 8.75 13.48
C ALA A 130 -1.54 9.66 12.37
N LEU A 131 -2.42 10.20 11.52
CA LEU A 131 -2.01 11.13 10.46
C LEU A 131 -1.43 12.43 11.03
N SER A 132 -2.05 12.98 12.08
CA SER A 132 -1.52 14.16 12.75
C SER A 132 -0.14 13.89 13.34
N ASP A 133 0.03 12.77 14.02
CA ASP A 133 1.29 12.38 14.61
C ASP A 133 2.36 12.15 13.55
N VAL A 134 2.02 11.50 12.46
CA VAL A 134 2.94 11.24 11.35
C VAL A 134 3.37 12.55 10.70
N ILE A 135 2.46 13.48 10.49
CA ILE A 135 2.81 14.79 9.92
C ILE A 135 3.75 15.56 10.86
N ASN A 136 3.51 15.54 12.16
CA ASN A 136 4.35 16.20 13.14
C ASN A 136 5.73 15.54 13.27
N LEU A 137 5.79 14.25 13.07
CA LEU A 137 7.00 13.46 13.27
C LEU A 137 7.79 13.22 11.98
N THR A 138 7.28 13.64 10.81
CA THR A 138 7.91 13.35 9.51
C THR A 138 9.34 13.87 9.43
N SER A 139 9.65 14.98 10.09
CA SER A 139 11.00 15.54 10.12
C SER A 139 11.94 14.82 11.07
N LYS A 140 11.41 14.03 12.01
CA LYS A 140 12.19 13.33 13.03
C LYS A 140 12.37 11.85 12.76
N LEU A 141 11.68 11.31 11.78
CA LEU A 141 11.45 9.86 11.67
C LEU A 141 11.95 9.20 10.39
N THR A 142 13.00 9.75 9.78
CA THR A 142 13.67 9.03 8.70
C THR A 142 14.10 7.63 9.12
N LEU A 143 14.35 7.42 10.41
CA LEU A 143 14.76 6.12 10.96
C LEU A 143 13.63 5.13 11.10
N SER A 144 12.38 5.59 11.11
CA SER A 144 11.21 4.70 11.24
C SER A 144 10.62 4.28 9.91
N LEU A 145 11.14 4.81 8.79
CA LEU A 145 10.68 4.43 7.47
C LEU A 145 11.18 3.03 7.11
N ILE A 146 10.34 2.27 6.45
CA ILE A 146 10.73 0.97 5.90
C ILE A 146 11.53 1.23 4.64
N HIS A 147 12.78 0.77 4.64
CA HIS A 147 13.69 0.95 3.50
C HIS A 147 13.50 -0.19 2.50
N ILE A 148 13.29 0.19 1.25
CA ILE A 148 13.03 -0.78 0.19
C ILE A 148 13.82 -0.42 -1.06
#